data_3fda321573d332f65f1184e3df1c1166
#
_entry.id   3fda321573d332f65f1184e3df1c1166
#
_cell.length_a   1.000
_cell.length_b   1.000
_cell.length_c   1.000
_cell.angle_alpha   90.00
_cell.angle_beta   90.00
_cell.angle_gamma   90.00
#
_symmetry.space_group_name_H-M   'P 1'
#
loop_
_entity.id
_entity.type
_entity.pdbx_description
1 polymer ?
#
loop_
_entity_poly.entity_id
_entity_poly.type
_entity_poly.pdbx_seq_one_letter_code
_entity_poly.pdbx_strand_id
1 'polypeptide(L)'
;MSELKTTSLHDFHLSKNSKMIDFSGWSMPFSYDGTLKEHNYVRNSAGYFDVSHMGRLRLDYSQIDEINYLICSDLKNIDNTKALYSVSYTHLRAHET
;
A
#
# COMPACT_ATOMS: atom_id res chain seq x y z
N MET A 1 1.45 18.11 -18.14
CA MET A 1 1.35 16.79 -17.50
C MET A 1 2.35 16.66 -16.38
N SER A 2 1.86 16.35 -15.22
CA SER A 2 2.76 16.13 -14.11
C SER A 2 3.49 14.81 -14.28
N GLU A 3 4.75 14.81 -13.87
CA GLU A 3 5.57 13.63 -13.90
C GLU A 3 5.14 12.68 -12.78
N LEU A 4 5.05 11.41 -13.09
CA LEU A 4 4.72 10.41 -12.08
C LEU A 4 5.93 10.11 -11.20
N LYS A 5 5.69 9.90 -9.92
CA LYS A 5 6.73 9.45 -9.00
C LYS A 5 7.05 7.99 -9.29
N THR A 6 8.30 7.62 -9.04
CA THR A 6 8.75 6.24 -9.26
C THR A 6 9.28 5.64 -7.97
N THR A 7 9.15 4.33 -7.85
CA THR A 7 9.69 3.60 -6.69
C THR A 7 11.14 3.18 -6.95
N SER A 8 11.80 2.71 -5.91
CA SER A 8 13.16 2.18 -6.04
C SER A 8 13.26 0.98 -6.97
N LEU A 9 12.16 0.27 -7.16
CA LEU A 9 12.10 -0.91 -8.02
C LEU A 9 11.60 -0.59 -9.43
N HIS A 10 11.47 0.69 -9.77
CA HIS A 10 10.90 1.09 -11.06
C HIS A 10 11.61 0.45 -12.25
N ASP A 11 12.95 0.51 -12.27
CA ASP A 11 13.73 -0.09 -13.35
C ASP A 11 13.57 -1.59 -13.39
N PHE A 12 13.45 -2.23 -12.24
CA PHE A 12 13.19 -3.66 -12.16
C PHE A 12 11.85 -4.00 -12.79
N HIS A 13 10.81 -3.24 -12.48
CA HIS A 13 9.48 -3.45 -13.08
C HIS A 13 9.53 -3.34 -14.59
N LEU A 14 10.24 -2.32 -15.11
CA LEU A 14 10.38 -2.14 -16.55
C LEU A 14 11.17 -3.30 -17.18
N SER A 15 12.21 -3.79 -16.51
CA SER A 15 13.02 -4.88 -17.01
C SER A 15 12.24 -6.18 -17.14
N LYS A 16 11.17 -6.34 -16.39
CA LYS A 16 10.29 -7.51 -16.44
C LYS A 16 9.09 -7.31 -17.38
N ASN A 17 9.11 -6.25 -18.16
CA ASN A 17 8.05 -5.95 -19.12
C ASN A 17 6.67 -5.82 -18.47
N SER A 18 6.63 -5.28 -17.26
CA SER A 18 5.37 -5.07 -16.56
C SER A 18 4.54 -3.98 -17.23
N LYS A 19 3.23 -4.10 -17.09
CA LYS A 19 2.32 -3.06 -17.53
C LYS A 19 2.23 -1.99 -16.44
N MET A 20 2.77 -0.81 -16.74
CA MET A 20 2.80 0.29 -15.77
C MET A 20 1.56 1.17 -15.90
N ILE A 21 1.06 1.65 -14.78
CA ILE A 21 -0.09 2.54 -14.73
C ILE A 21 0.18 3.71 -13.78
N ASP A 22 -0.64 4.75 -13.91
CA ASP A 22 -0.68 5.85 -12.95
C ASP A 22 -1.55 5.42 -11.76
N PHE A 23 -0.90 5.18 -10.64
CA PHE A 23 -1.60 4.81 -9.40
C PHE A 23 -1.40 5.94 -8.40
N SER A 24 -2.40 6.82 -8.31
CA SER A 24 -2.40 7.97 -7.39
C SER A 24 -1.14 8.82 -7.50
N GLY A 25 -0.66 9.05 -8.70
CA GLY A 25 0.52 9.86 -8.96
C GLY A 25 1.83 9.10 -8.98
N TRP A 26 1.78 7.79 -8.81
CA TRP A 26 2.95 6.92 -8.87
C TRP A 26 2.89 6.03 -10.09
N SER A 27 4.04 5.82 -10.73
CA SER A 27 4.16 4.83 -11.80
C SER A 27 4.34 3.47 -11.16
N MET A 28 3.30 2.64 -11.22
CA MET A 28 3.27 1.35 -10.55
C MET A 28 2.96 0.23 -11.53
N PRO A 29 3.48 -0.97 -11.31
CA PRO A 29 3.15 -2.11 -12.15
C PRO A 29 1.71 -2.57 -11.88
N PHE A 30 0.95 -2.70 -12.95
CA PHE A 30 -0.40 -3.27 -12.87
C PHE A 30 -0.36 -4.79 -12.96
N SER A 31 0.47 -5.31 -13.85
CA SER A 31 0.62 -6.75 -14.01
C SER A 31 1.92 -7.07 -14.73
N TYR A 32 2.40 -8.28 -14.57
CA TYR A 32 3.57 -8.81 -15.27
C TYR A 32 3.14 -9.87 -16.28
N ASP A 33 2.56 -10.96 -15.80
CA ASP A 33 2.11 -12.08 -16.62
C ASP A 33 0.60 -12.10 -16.84
N GLY A 34 -0.10 -11.18 -16.22
CA GLY A 34 -1.55 -11.12 -16.25
C GLY A 34 -2.12 -11.29 -14.85
N THR A 35 -3.18 -10.54 -14.56
CA THR A 35 -3.74 -10.45 -13.21
C THR A 35 -4.25 -11.81 -12.70
N LEU A 36 -4.85 -12.61 -13.57
CA LEU A 36 -5.39 -13.91 -13.15
C LEU A 36 -4.27 -14.89 -12.77
N LYS A 37 -3.22 -14.95 -13.58
CA LYS A 37 -2.08 -15.82 -13.29
C LYS A 37 -1.40 -15.41 -12.00
N GLU A 38 -1.18 -14.11 -11.81
CA GLU A 38 -0.53 -13.59 -10.62
C GLU A 38 -1.35 -13.85 -9.36
N HIS A 39 -2.66 -13.70 -9.46
CA HIS A 39 -3.56 -14.04 -8.37
C HIS A 39 -3.41 -15.50 -7.96
N ASN A 40 -3.36 -16.40 -8.94
CA ASN A 40 -3.20 -17.83 -8.68
C ASN A 40 -1.84 -18.16 -8.07
N TYR A 41 -0.78 -17.48 -8.48
CA TYR A 41 0.54 -17.66 -7.89
C TYR A 41 0.54 -17.28 -6.41
N VAL A 42 -0.09 -16.16 -6.06
CA VAL A 42 -0.18 -15.73 -4.67
C VAL A 42 -0.97 -16.74 -3.85
N ARG A 43 -2.06 -17.26 -4.39
CA ARG A 43 -2.92 -18.21 -3.68
C ARG A 43 -2.27 -19.57 -3.50
N ASN A 44 -1.49 -20.03 -4.47
CA ASN A 44 -0.94 -21.38 -4.48
C ASN A 44 0.53 -21.45 -4.08
N SER A 45 1.22 -20.36 -4.08
CA SER A 45 2.66 -20.30 -3.74
C SER A 45 2.95 -19.06 -2.92
N ALA A 46 3.49 -18.03 -3.56
CA ALA A 46 3.84 -16.80 -2.88
C ALA A 46 3.88 -15.66 -3.89
N GLY A 47 3.86 -14.43 -3.38
CA GLY A 47 3.99 -13.24 -4.21
C GLY A 47 4.68 -12.12 -3.46
N TYR A 48 5.35 -11.28 -4.22
CA TYR A 48 5.96 -10.04 -3.73
C TYR A 48 5.19 -8.85 -4.27
N PHE A 49 5.00 -7.87 -3.44
CA PHE A 49 4.28 -6.66 -3.80
C PHE A 49 5.16 -5.44 -3.51
N ASP A 50 5.32 -4.57 -4.51
CA ASP A 50 5.99 -3.29 -4.28
C ASP A 50 4.99 -2.34 -3.63
N VAL A 51 5.25 -2.00 -2.38
CA VAL A 51 4.41 -1.08 -1.62
C VAL A 51 5.16 0.21 -1.29
N SER A 52 6.20 0.52 -2.03
CA SER A 52 7.05 1.68 -1.77
C SER A 52 6.30 3.01 -1.88
N HIS A 53 5.17 3.02 -2.58
CA HIS A 53 4.33 4.21 -2.71
C HIS A 53 3.49 4.49 -1.46
N MET A 54 3.45 3.55 -0.53
CA MET A 54 2.66 3.69 0.70
C MET A 54 3.42 4.46 1.77
N GLY A 55 2.68 5.22 2.55
CA GLY A 55 3.23 5.90 3.71
C GLY A 55 3.54 4.93 4.84
N ARG A 56 4.56 5.26 5.62
CA ARG A 56 4.92 4.47 6.80
C ARG A 56 4.97 5.41 7.99
N LEU A 57 4.28 5.03 9.05
CA LEU A 57 4.22 5.82 10.27
C LEU A 57 4.73 4.98 11.44
N ARG A 58 5.55 5.61 12.25
CA ARG A 58 5.99 5.04 13.51
C ARG A 58 5.34 5.86 14.62
N LEU A 59 4.62 5.19 15.50
CA LEU A 59 3.84 5.85 16.53
C LEU A 59 4.29 5.43 17.91
N ASP A 60 4.26 6.37 18.85
CA ASP A 60 4.37 6.07 20.26
C ASP A 60 3.02 5.55 20.77
N TYR A 61 3.08 4.72 21.80
CA TYR A 61 1.87 4.13 22.37
C TYR A 61 0.87 5.21 22.80
N SER A 62 1.36 6.36 23.27
CA SER A 62 0.51 7.46 23.71
C SER A 62 -0.32 8.09 22.59
N GLN A 63 0.06 7.86 21.33
CA GLN A 63 -0.60 8.46 20.17
C GLN A 63 -1.64 7.55 19.54
N ILE A 64 -1.81 6.34 20.06
CA ILE A 64 -2.67 5.33 19.44
C ILE A 64 -4.12 5.80 19.33
N ASP A 65 -4.67 6.39 20.38
CA ASP A 65 -6.08 6.79 20.37
C ASP A 65 -6.36 7.86 19.30
N GLU A 66 -5.46 8.80 19.14
CA GLU A 66 -5.62 9.87 18.15
C GLU A 66 -5.55 9.34 16.72
N ILE A 67 -4.55 8.50 16.45
CA ILE A 67 -4.34 7.96 15.11
C ILE A 67 -5.37 6.89 14.77
N ASN A 68 -5.77 6.08 15.75
CA ASN A 68 -6.78 5.05 15.55
C ASN A 68 -8.10 5.61 15.03
N TYR A 69 -8.38 6.86 15.39
CA TYR A 69 -9.56 7.56 14.90
C TYR A 69 -9.51 7.82 13.39
N LEU A 70 -8.31 7.96 12.84
CA LEU A 70 -8.11 8.35 11.44
C LEU A 70 -7.94 7.17 10.48
N ILE A 71 -7.82 5.96 10.99
CA ILE A 71 -7.57 4.80 10.14
C ILE A 71 -8.69 3.76 10.32
N CYS A 72 -8.74 2.82 9.38
CA CYS A 72 -9.80 1.82 9.32
C CYS A 72 -9.56 0.61 10.21
N SER A 73 -8.35 0.47 10.73
CA SER A 73 -7.96 -0.68 11.55
C SER A 73 -7.81 -0.29 13.00
N ASP A 74 -7.82 -1.27 13.88
CA ASP A 74 -7.71 -1.02 15.32
C ASP A 74 -6.26 -1.23 15.77
N LEU A 75 -5.58 -0.13 16.09
CA LEU A 75 -4.20 -0.14 16.54
C LEU A 75 -4.03 -0.75 17.93
N LYS A 76 -5.10 -0.84 18.71
CA LYS A 76 -5.02 -1.37 20.07
C LYS A 76 -4.68 -2.86 20.10
N ASN A 77 -4.84 -3.53 18.96
CA ASN A 77 -4.58 -4.95 18.84
C ASN A 77 -3.16 -5.31 18.43
N ILE A 78 -2.28 -4.32 18.26
CA ILE A 78 -0.88 -4.59 17.90
C ILE A 78 0.05 -4.22 19.05
N ASP A 79 1.18 -4.90 19.10
CA ASP A 79 2.23 -4.63 20.08
C ASP A 79 3.43 -3.92 19.42
N ASN A 80 4.47 -3.66 20.21
CA ASN A 80 5.65 -2.92 19.76
C ASN A 80 6.46 -3.62 18.67
N THR A 81 6.23 -4.91 18.46
CA THR A 81 7.01 -5.70 17.51
C THR A 81 6.31 -5.90 16.18
N LYS A 82 5.09 -5.37 16.03
CA LYS A 82 4.27 -5.61 14.86
C LYS A 82 3.96 -4.33 14.11
N ALA A 83 3.70 -4.49 12.83
CA ALA A 83 3.20 -3.43 11.99
C ALA A 83 1.79 -3.78 11.53
N LEU A 84 1.02 -2.77 11.19
CA LEU A 84 -0.35 -2.94 10.73
C LEU A 84 -0.50 -2.30 9.36
N TYR A 85 -1.00 -3.07 8.41
CA TYR A 85 -1.40 -2.56 7.11
C TYR A 85 -2.78 -1.92 7.24
N SER A 86 -2.91 -0.66 6.85
CA SER A 86 -4.17 0.03 7.00
C SER A 86 -4.33 1.13 5.97
N VAL A 87 -5.52 1.71 5.95
CA VAL A 87 -5.87 2.81 5.06
C VAL A 87 -6.48 3.92 5.89
N SER A 88 -6.05 5.16 5.65
CA SER A 88 -6.68 6.30 6.30
C SER A 88 -8.02 6.63 5.63
N TYR A 89 -8.91 7.26 6.37
CA TYR A 89 -10.13 7.79 5.80
C TYR A 89 -9.79 8.96 4.88
N THR A 90 -10.22 8.87 3.63
CA THR A 90 -9.98 9.95 2.66
C THR A 90 -11.05 11.03 2.72
N HIS A 91 -12.23 10.69 3.19
CA HIS A 91 -13.36 11.62 3.32
C HIS A 91 -13.95 11.52 4.71
N LEU A 92 -13.26 12.13 5.67
CA LEU A 92 -13.67 12.04 7.08
C LEU A 92 -15.11 12.45 7.34
N ARG A 93 -15.58 13.45 6.59
CA ARG A 93 -16.97 13.93 6.79
C ARG A 93 -18.01 12.87 6.52
N ALA A 94 -17.75 11.96 5.61
CA ALA A 94 -18.67 10.87 5.30
C ALA A 94 -18.82 9.91 6.48
N HIS A 95 -17.89 9.93 7.40
CA HIS A 95 -17.87 9.04 8.55
C HIS A 95 -18.34 9.69 9.84
N GLU A 96 -18.63 10.96 9.78
CA GLU A 96 -19.10 11.71 10.96
C GLU A 96 -20.60 11.58 11.21
N THR A 97 -21.32 11.18 10.21
CA THR A 97 -22.78 11.10 10.27
C THR A 97 -23.32 9.72 10.49
#